data_422e22d02258815a837d40ecac7503d9
#
_entry.id   422e22d02258815a837d40ecac7503d9
#
_cell.length_a   1.000
_cell.length_b   1.000
_cell.length_c   1.000
_cell.angle_alpha   90.00
_cell.angle_beta   90.00
_cell.angle_gamma   90.00
#
_symmetry.space_group_name_H-M   'P 1'
#
loop_
_entity.id
_entity.type
_entity.pdbx_description
1 polymer ?
#
loop_
_entity_poly.entity_id
_entity_poly.type
_entity_poly.pdbx_seq_one_letter_code
_entity_poly.pdbx_strand_id
1 'polypeptide(L)'
;MNWIESMSRAISYIEANITQPISVDKIAREAAASPFYFQKGFAMLCGFTVGEYIRQRRLTLAGTELATTDEKVIDIALKYGYDSPDAFTKAFTRFHGATPTAVRKGGAMLKSFAALKLKFTLEGGCIMDYKIEQKSAFTVIGAQKTFKYEGAMEVIPQFWTQFFKNGGGQTVCGTYGINIDESMKGEEFDYLIADEYKAGTPVPEGFVTREIPAFTWAVFACKGAMPNSLQSTNKKIYSEWMPNCDYEFAAGYCIEMYANPMDYPKGTNDENYYSELWIPVKKK
;
A
#
# COMPACT_ATOMS: atom_id res chain seq x y z
N MET A 1 -21.46 -6.99 -2.96
CA MET A 1 -20.53 -8.15 -2.77
C MET A 1 -19.70 -7.84 -1.55
N ASN A 2 -19.56 -8.76 -0.60
CA ASN A 2 -18.83 -8.51 0.63
C ASN A 2 -17.32 -8.45 0.34
N TRP A 3 -16.63 -7.38 0.75
CA TRP A 3 -15.19 -7.20 0.59
C TRP A 3 -14.35 -8.38 1.13
N ILE A 4 -14.79 -8.98 2.21
CA ILE A 4 -14.15 -10.14 2.84
C ILE A 4 -14.20 -11.37 1.91
N GLU A 5 -15.34 -11.62 1.28
CA GLU A 5 -15.48 -12.68 0.28
C GLU A 5 -14.63 -12.42 -0.95
N SER A 6 -14.56 -11.16 -1.37
CA SER A 6 -13.72 -10.71 -2.47
C SER A 6 -12.24 -10.96 -2.18
N MET A 7 -11.77 -10.60 -0.98
CA MET A 7 -10.40 -10.85 -0.55
C MET A 7 -10.11 -12.37 -0.44
N SER A 8 -11.07 -13.15 0.06
CA SER A 8 -10.94 -14.61 0.13
C SER A 8 -10.77 -15.26 -1.25
N ARG A 9 -11.56 -14.83 -2.24
CA ARG A 9 -11.42 -15.29 -3.63
C ARG A 9 -10.06 -14.92 -4.23
N ALA A 10 -9.61 -13.68 -4.02
CA ALA A 10 -8.31 -13.23 -4.49
C ALA A 10 -7.17 -14.07 -3.91
N ILE A 11 -7.17 -14.32 -2.60
CA ILE A 11 -6.17 -15.16 -1.94
C ILE A 11 -6.23 -16.60 -2.47
N SER A 12 -7.41 -17.16 -2.61
CA SER A 12 -7.61 -18.51 -3.15
C SER A 12 -7.10 -18.62 -4.59
N TYR A 13 -7.35 -17.60 -5.42
CA TYR A 13 -6.84 -17.52 -6.78
C TYR A 13 -5.31 -17.47 -6.81
N ILE A 14 -4.67 -16.65 -5.96
CA ILE A 14 -3.22 -16.58 -5.86
C ILE A 14 -2.63 -17.95 -5.51
N GLU A 15 -3.14 -18.61 -4.46
CA GLU A 15 -2.62 -19.91 -4.02
C GLU A 15 -2.80 -21.01 -5.08
N ALA A 16 -3.96 -21.03 -5.77
CA ALA A 16 -4.24 -21.98 -6.83
C ALA A 16 -3.35 -21.80 -8.08
N ASN A 17 -2.82 -20.58 -8.29
CA ASN A 17 -2.01 -20.24 -9.46
C ASN A 17 -0.57 -19.85 -9.12
N ILE A 18 -0.08 -20.22 -7.94
CA ILE A 18 1.17 -19.70 -7.37
C ILE A 18 2.41 -19.94 -8.24
N THR A 19 2.43 -21.02 -9.02
CA THR A 19 3.50 -21.36 -9.96
C THR A 19 3.30 -20.79 -11.37
N GLN A 20 2.15 -20.15 -11.62
CA GLN A 20 1.83 -19.56 -12.93
C GLN A 20 2.17 -18.07 -12.98
N PRO A 21 2.31 -17.46 -14.15
CA PRO A 21 2.34 -16.00 -14.28
C PRO A 21 1.04 -15.39 -13.75
N ILE A 22 1.13 -14.69 -12.61
CA ILE A 22 0.00 -14.01 -11.97
C ILE A 22 0.17 -12.51 -12.19
N SER A 23 -0.87 -11.85 -12.71
CA SER A 23 -0.93 -10.39 -12.78
C SER A 23 -1.89 -9.82 -11.73
N VAL A 24 -1.59 -8.63 -11.25
CA VAL A 24 -2.45 -7.91 -10.28
C VAL A 24 -3.85 -7.67 -10.85
N ASP A 25 -3.96 -7.42 -12.17
CA ASP A 25 -5.25 -7.26 -12.85
C ASP A 25 -6.15 -8.49 -12.73
N LYS A 26 -5.58 -9.68 -12.86
CA LYS A 26 -6.33 -10.93 -12.71
C LYS A 26 -6.78 -11.12 -11.26
N ILE A 27 -5.88 -10.88 -10.31
CA ILE A 27 -6.21 -10.99 -8.88
C ILE A 27 -7.31 -10.00 -8.49
N ALA A 28 -7.20 -8.76 -8.95
CA ALA A 28 -8.17 -7.71 -8.65
C ALA A 28 -9.56 -8.01 -9.25
N ARG A 29 -9.60 -8.61 -10.45
CA ARG A 29 -10.87 -9.09 -11.03
C ARG A 29 -11.54 -10.15 -10.18
N GLU A 30 -10.80 -11.09 -9.62
CA GLU A 30 -11.33 -12.09 -8.68
C GLU A 30 -11.87 -11.43 -7.40
N ALA A 31 -11.25 -10.33 -6.97
CA ALA A 31 -11.72 -9.51 -5.87
C ALA A 31 -12.90 -8.60 -6.25
N ALA A 32 -13.31 -8.52 -7.53
CA ALA A 32 -14.25 -7.53 -8.05
C ALA A 32 -13.89 -6.09 -7.66
N ALA A 33 -12.59 -5.77 -7.73
CA ALA A 33 -12.01 -4.48 -7.38
C ALA A 33 -11.09 -3.98 -8.49
N SER A 34 -10.79 -2.66 -8.51
CA SER A 34 -9.70 -2.18 -9.36
C SER A 34 -8.35 -2.65 -8.81
N PRO A 35 -7.31 -2.80 -9.65
CA PRO A 35 -5.97 -3.20 -9.23
C PRO A 35 -5.41 -2.31 -8.12
N PHE A 36 -5.59 -1.00 -8.22
CA PHE A 36 -5.20 -0.02 -7.21
C PHE A 36 -5.81 -0.33 -5.84
N TYR A 37 -7.15 -0.48 -5.79
CA TYR A 37 -7.85 -0.68 -4.51
C TYR A 37 -7.56 -2.03 -3.91
N PHE A 38 -7.45 -3.05 -4.74
CA PHE A 38 -7.06 -4.37 -4.28
C PHE A 38 -5.69 -4.32 -3.59
N GLN A 39 -4.69 -3.74 -4.24
CA GLN A 39 -3.34 -3.68 -3.69
C GLN A 39 -3.28 -2.85 -2.41
N LYS A 40 -3.91 -1.67 -2.43
CA LYS A 40 -3.94 -0.80 -1.24
C LYS A 40 -4.69 -1.45 -0.08
N GLY A 41 -5.87 -2.02 -0.34
CA GLY A 41 -6.65 -2.74 0.68
C GLY A 41 -5.91 -3.96 1.20
N PHE A 42 -5.30 -4.75 0.32
CA PHE A 42 -4.51 -5.91 0.70
C PHE A 42 -3.33 -5.51 1.61
N ALA A 43 -2.55 -4.50 1.21
CA ALA A 43 -1.41 -4.03 2.00
C ALA A 43 -1.84 -3.48 3.36
N MET A 44 -2.94 -2.73 3.43
CA MET A 44 -3.47 -2.21 4.69
C MET A 44 -3.94 -3.31 5.65
N LEU A 45 -4.58 -4.35 5.13
CA LEU A 45 -5.09 -5.45 5.94
C LEU A 45 -4.01 -6.44 6.37
N CYS A 46 -3.06 -6.72 5.46
CA CYS A 46 -2.05 -7.77 5.68
C CYS A 46 -0.72 -7.24 6.23
N GLY A 47 -0.44 -5.93 6.09
CA GLY A 47 0.83 -5.33 6.48
C GLY A 47 1.98 -5.56 5.50
N PHE A 48 1.70 -6.15 4.33
CA PHE A 48 2.65 -6.36 3.23
C PHE A 48 1.91 -6.36 1.89
N THR A 49 2.63 -6.11 0.81
CA THR A 49 2.05 -6.03 -0.54
C THR A 49 1.68 -7.42 -1.09
N VAL A 50 0.79 -7.45 -2.09
CA VAL A 50 0.44 -8.70 -2.78
C VAL A 50 1.64 -9.32 -3.49
N GLY A 51 2.55 -8.49 -4.01
CA GLY A 51 3.80 -8.95 -4.63
C GLY A 51 4.74 -9.62 -3.62
N GLU A 52 4.89 -9.04 -2.42
CA GLU A 52 5.64 -9.63 -1.32
C GLU A 52 5.03 -10.95 -0.86
N TYR A 53 3.70 -11.02 -0.75
CA TYR A 53 2.98 -12.25 -0.44
C TYR A 53 3.31 -13.36 -1.42
N ILE A 54 3.13 -13.12 -2.72
CA ILE A 54 3.39 -14.10 -3.78
C ILE A 54 4.86 -14.55 -3.73
N ARG A 55 5.80 -13.62 -3.60
CA ARG A 55 7.23 -13.92 -3.53
C ARG A 55 7.58 -14.78 -2.34
N GLN A 56 7.10 -14.47 -1.13
CA GLN A 56 7.40 -15.25 0.08
C GLN A 56 6.75 -16.64 0.02
N ARG A 57 5.54 -16.74 -0.53
CA ARG A 57 4.89 -18.05 -0.76
C ARG A 57 5.67 -18.91 -1.73
N ARG A 58 6.09 -18.35 -2.87
CA ARG A 58 6.92 -19.03 -3.87
C ARG A 58 8.24 -19.53 -3.29
N LEU A 59 8.95 -18.70 -2.54
CA LEU A 59 10.20 -19.09 -1.89
C LEU A 59 9.99 -20.22 -0.85
N THR A 60 8.92 -20.14 -0.08
CA THR A 60 8.54 -21.20 0.87
C THR A 60 8.34 -22.54 0.16
N LEU A 61 7.53 -22.55 -0.90
CA LEU A 61 7.22 -23.76 -1.66
C LEU A 61 8.45 -24.30 -2.38
N ALA A 62 9.27 -23.41 -2.97
CA ALA A 62 10.54 -23.77 -3.59
C ALA A 62 11.51 -24.42 -2.58
N GLY A 63 11.56 -23.91 -1.34
CA GLY A 63 12.36 -24.49 -0.27
C GLY A 63 11.93 -25.91 0.09
N THR A 64 10.64 -26.14 0.20
CA THR A 64 10.07 -27.48 0.43
C THR A 64 10.42 -28.43 -0.71
N GLU A 65 10.23 -28.00 -1.96
CA GLU A 65 10.48 -28.81 -3.14
C GLU A 65 11.97 -29.15 -3.29
N LEU A 66 12.88 -28.19 -3.03
CA LEU A 66 14.31 -28.44 -2.99
C LEU A 66 14.72 -29.49 -1.95
N ALA A 67 14.05 -29.52 -0.81
CA ALA A 67 14.35 -30.47 0.27
C ALA A 67 13.76 -31.87 0.02
N THR A 68 12.71 -32.00 -0.79
CA THR A 68 11.93 -33.24 -0.93
C THR A 68 12.00 -33.88 -2.31
N THR A 69 12.60 -33.24 -3.31
CA THR A 69 12.71 -33.76 -4.68
C THR A 69 14.13 -33.66 -5.20
N ASP A 70 14.43 -34.38 -6.30
CA ASP A 70 15.69 -34.30 -7.03
C ASP A 70 15.66 -33.37 -8.23
N GLU A 71 14.60 -32.55 -8.39
CA GLU A 71 14.50 -31.59 -9.48
C GLU A 71 15.66 -30.60 -9.46
N LYS A 72 16.15 -30.19 -10.64
CA LYS A 72 17.27 -29.25 -10.72
C LYS A 72 16.88 -27.89 -10.15
N VAL A 73 17.83 -27.24 -9.48
CA VAL A 73 17.63 -25.91 -8.90
C VAL A 73 17.12 -24.90 -9.93
N ILE A 74 17.60 -24.99 -11.19
CA ILE A 74 17.18 -24.12 -12.27
C ILE A 74 15.70 -24.33 -12.64
N ASP A 75 15.24 -25.57 -12.68
CA ASP A 75 13.86 -25.90 -13.04
C ASP A 75 12.89 -25.42 -11.95
N ILE A 76 13.28 -25.59 -10.69
CA ILE A 76 12.54 -25.03 -9.54
C ILE A 76 12.53 -23.51 -9.59
N ALA A 77 13.65 -22.85 -9.92
CA ALA A 77 13.69 -21.39 -10.06
C ALA A 77 12.70 -20.90 -11.12
N LEU A 78 12.71 -21.51 -12.31
CA LEU A 78 11.78 -21.17 -13.40
C LEU A 78 10.34 -21.43 -13.02
N LYS A 79 10.02 -22.57 -12.40
CA LYS A 79 8.69 -22.93 -11.91
C LYS A 79 8.10 -21.89 -10.94
N TYR A 80 8.93 -21.30 -10.10
CA TYR A 80 8.51 -20.27 -9.14
C TYR A 80 8.70 -18.84 -9.66
N GLY A 81 8.88 -18.66 -10.99
CA GLY A 81 8.83 -17.39 -11.68
C GLY A 81 10.09 -16.53 -11.58
N TYR A 82 11.26 -17.18 -11.51
CA TYR A 82 12.56 -16.51 -11.59
C TYR A 82 13.20 -16.77 -12.95
N ASP A 83 13.52 -15.69 -13.66
CA ASP A 83 14.11 -15.78 -15.01
C ASP A 83 15.59 -16.14 -15.01
N SER A 84 16.26 -16.10 -13.83
CA SER A 84 17.64 -16.51 -13.70
C SER A 84 17.95 -17.22 -12.37
N PRO A 85 18.87 -18.22 -12.39
CA PRO A 85 19.32 -18.91 -11.19
C PRO A 85 19.97 -17.97 -10.16
N ASP A 86 20.62 -16.89 -10.62
CA ASP A 86 21.27 -15.92 -9.73
C ASP A 86 20.25 -15.07 -8.97
N ALA A 87 19.21 -14.59 -9.65
CA ALA A 87 18.11 -13.85 -9.03
C ALA A 87 17.39 -14.74 -8.01
N PHE A 88 17.10 -15.98 -8.37
CA PHE A 88 16.52 -16.97 -7.46
C PHE A 88 17.42 -17.20 -6.24
N THR A 89 18.69 -17.49 -6.45
CA THR A 89 19.63 -17.80 -5.35
C THR A 89 19.74 -16.62 -4.39
N LYS A 90 19.80 -15.37 -4.88
CA LYS A 90 19.83 -14.16 -4.03
C LYS A 90 18.55 -14.03 -3.21
N ALA A 91 17.38 -14.16 -3.85
CA ALA A 91 16.10 -14.03 -3.17
C ALA A 91 15.89 -15.16 -2.16
N PHE A 92 16.20 -16.39 -2.56
CA PHE A 92 16.10 -17.59 -1.72
C PHE A 92 17.00 -17.50 -0.46
N THR A 93 18.26 -17.11 -0.66
CA THR A 93 19.21 -16.98 0.45
C THR A 93 18.80 -15.85 1.41
N ARG A 94 18.30 -14.73 0.87
CA ARG A 94 17.77 -13.63 1.70
C ARG A 94 16.59 -14.11 2.55
N PHE A 95 15.71 -14.91 2.00
CA PHE A 95 14.51 -15.38 2.69
C PHE A 95 14.82 -16.50 3.68
N HIS A 96 15.51 -17.56 3.25
CA HIS A 96 15.78 -18.76 4.11
C HIS A 96 17.00 -18.62 4.99
N GLY A 97 17.99 -17.78 4.62
CA GLY A 97 19.29 -17.70 5.29
C GLY A 97 20.28 -18.78 4.83
N ALA A 98 19.90 -19.63 3.87
CA ALA A 98 20.71 -20.69 3.29
C ALA A 98 20.57 -20.72 1.77
N THR A 99 21.60 -21.17 1.05
CA THR A 99 21.54 -21.28 -0.41
C THR A 99 20.67 -22.47 -0.85
N PRO A 100 20.08 -22.45 -2.07
CA PRO A 100 19.36 -23.61 -2.62
C PRO A 100 20.17 -24.90 -2.59
N THR A 101 21.46 -24.82 -2.91
CA THR A 101 22.37 -25.98 -2.89
C THR A 101 22.60 -26.50 -1.49
N ALA A 102 22.70 -25.65 -0.48
CA ALA A 102 22.84 -26.08 0.91
C ALA A 102 21.59 -26.81 1.40
N VAL A 103 20.40 -26.33 1.04
CA VAL A 103 19.12 -27.00 1.34
C VAL A 103 19.07 -28.38 0.68
N ARG A 104 19.46 -28.50 -0.58
CA ARG A 104 19.51 -29.73 -1.33
C ARG A 104 20.41 -30.81 -0.67
N LYS A 105 21.55 -30.39 -0.11
CA LYS A 105 22.47 -31.27 0.59
C LYS A 105 21.96 -31.75 1.96
N GLY A 106 20.89 -31.15 2.45
CA GLY A 106 20.31 -31.46 3.77
C GLY A 106 20.94 -30.63 4.91
N GLY A 107 20.26 -30.57 6.03
CA GLY A 107 20.74 -29.93 7.26
C GLY A 107 20.50 -28.41 7.36
N ALA A 108 20.06 -27.75 6.32
CA ALA A 108 19.71 -26.34 6.38
C ALA A 108 18.27 -26.12 6.92
N MET A 109 18.11 -25.21 7.85
CA MET A 109 16.79 -24.81 8.34
C MET A 109 16.06 -23.96 7.29
N LEU A 110 14.80 -24.29 7.02
CA LEU A 110 13.94 -23.54 6.13
C LEU A 110 13.01 -22.62 6.91
N LYS A 111 12.79 -21.40 6.39
CA LYS A 111 11.73 -20.53 6.84
C LYS A 111 10.46 -20.85 6.06
N SER A 112 9.30 -20.75 6.72
CA SER A 112 8.01 -20.95 6.10
C SER A 112 7.15 -19.71 6.28
N PHE A 113 6.60 -19.22 5.18
CA PHE A 113 5.57 -18.20 5.17
C PHE A 113 4.23 -18.87 4.84
N ALA A 114 3.35 -18.94 5.81
CA ALA A 114 2.08 -19.66 5.68
C ALA A 114 1.14 -18.95 4.69
N ALA A 115 0.29 -19.74 4.02
CA ALA A 115 -0.80 -19.18 3.24
C ALA A 115 -1.74 -18.39 4.15
N LEU A 116 -2.19 -17.22 3.64
CA LEU A 116 -3.16 -16.40 4.36
C LEU A 116 -4.48 -17.18 4.50
N LYS A 117 -5.03 -17.13 5.71
CA LYS A 117 -6.37 -17.63 6.02
C LYS A 117 -7.15 -16.50 6.65
N LEU A 118 -8.30 -16.16 6.07
CA LEU A 118 -9.20 -15.21 6.68
C LEU A 118 -9.83 -15.84 7.92
N LYS A 119 -9.65 -15.19 9.05
CA LYS A 119 -10.36 -15.52 10.29
C LYS A 119 -11.37 -14.41 10.55
N PHE A 120 -12.60 -14.78 10.79
CA PHE A 120 -13.65 -13.85 11.19
C PHE A 120 -13.63 -13.76 12.72
N THR A 121 -13.32 -12.57 13.23
CA THR A 121 -13.52 -12.22 14.64
C THR A 121 -14.69 -11.26 14.69
N LEU A 122 -15.68 -11.55 15.52
CA LEU A 122 -16.76 -10.60 15.79
C LEU A 122 -16.22 -9.64 16.85
N GLU A 123 -15.69 -8.50 16.41
CA GLU A 123 -15.30 -7.41 17.31
C GLU A 123 -16.44 -6.39 17.37
N GLY A 124 -16.63 -5.73 18.51
CA GLY A 124 -17.70 -4.74 18.69
C GLY A 124 -17.59 -3.58 17.69
N GLY A 125 -18.74 -3.04 17.28
CA GLY A 125 -18.79 -1.96 16.29
C GLY A 125 -17.94 -0.77 16.69
N CYS A 126 -17.09 -0.32 15.79
CA CYS A 126 -16.24 0.86 15.97
C CYS A 126 -16.98 2.10 15.45
N ILE A 127 -16.97 3.18 16.23
CA ILE A 127 -17.46 4.48 15.75
C ILE A 127 -16.33 5.14 14.98
N MET A 128 -16.62 5.52 13.73
CA MET A 128 -15.72 6.30 12.87
C MET A 128 -16.37 7.62 12.53
N ASP A 129 -15.67 8.71 12.81
CA ASP A 129 -16.09 10.03 12.38
C ASP A 129 -15.68 10.26 10.93
N TYR A 130 -16.66 10.43 10.06
CA TYR A 130 -16.43 10.77 8.66
C TYR A 130 -17.51 11.70 8.13
N LYS A 131 -17.20 12.42 7.07
CA LYS A 131 -18.15 13.20 6.30
C LYS A 131 -18.03 12.91 4.81
N ILE A 132 -19.13 13.05 4.09
CA ILE A 132 -19.14 13.04 2.63
C ILE A 132 -19.23 14.49 2.16
N GLU A 133 -18.23 14.92 1.40
CA GLU A 133 -18.10 16.32 0.98
C GLU A 133 -17.78 16.40 -0.51
N GLN A 134 -18.50 17.26 -1.24
CA GLN A 134 -18.13 17.60 -2.60
C GLN A 134 -17.13 18.75 -2.58
N LYS A 135 -15.96 18.53 -3.19
CA LYS A 135 -14.95 19.58 -3.37
C LYS A 135 -14.75 19.84 -4.85
N SER A 136 -14.74 21.12 -5.20
CA SER A 136 -14.33 21.56 -6.55
C SER A 136 -12.86 21.19 -6.80
N ALA A 137 -12.48 21.17 -8.06
CA ALA A 137 -11.06 21.02 -8.41
C ALA A 137 -10.24 22.13 -7.74
N PHE A 138 -9.06 21.76 -7.25
CA PHE A 138 -8.10 22.69 -6.65
C PHE A 138 -6.68 22.32 -7.07
N THR A 139 -5.80 23.31 -7.06
CA THR A 139 -4.43 23.11 -7.46
C THR A 139 -3.54 23.08 -6.23
N VAL A 140 -2.59 22.15 -6.21
CA VAL A 140 -1.55 22.06 -5.19
C VAL A 140 -0.19 22.34 -5.79
N ILE A 141 0.74 22.81 -4.96
CA ILE A 141 2.18 22.92 -5.26
C ILE A 141 2.92 21.96 -4.34
N GLY A 142 3.86 21.18 -4.87
CA GLY A 142 4.59 20.22 -4.04
C GLY A 142 5.81 19.60 -4.69
N ALA A 143 6.58 18.90 -3.86
CA ALA A 143 7.63 18.02 -4.32
C ALA A 143 7.03 16.67 -4.68
N GLN A 144 7.19 16.25 -5.94
CA GLN A 144 6.64 15.00 -6.47
C GLN A 144 7.74 13.96 -6.66
N LYS A 145 7.41 12.71 -6.33
CA LYS A 145 8.24 11.55 -6.63
C LYS A 145 7.37 10.34 -6.92
N THR A 146 7.77 9.56 -7.92
CA THR A 146 7.11 8.30 -8.27
C THR A 146 7.66 7.16 -7.40
N PHE A 147 6.77 6.32 -6.90
CA PHE A 147 7.07 5.16 -6.07
C PHE A 147 6.37 3.92 -6.63
N LYS A 148 7.00 2.77 -6.43
CA LYS A 148 6.33 1.48 -6.59
C LYS A 148 5.53 1.17 -5.33
N TYR A 149 4.40 0.46 -5.48
CA TYR A 149 3.61 0.03 -4.30
C TYR A 149 4.42 -0.88 -3.38
N GLU A 150 5.28 -1.73 -3.97
CA GLU A 150 6.21 -2.57 -3.20
C GLU A 150 7.25 -1.70 -2.47
N GLY A 151 7.30 -1.81 -1.15
CA GLY A 151 8.21 -1.05 -0.30
C GLY A 151 7.82 0.40 -0.04
N ALA A 152 6.70 0.90 -0.57
CA ALA A 152 6.28 2.30 -0.41
C ALA A 152 6.14 2.72 1.06
N MET A 153 5.64 1.82 1.92
CA MET A 153 5.47 2.10 3.36
C MET A 153 6.79 2.42 4.08
N GLU A 154 7.92 1.93 3.57
CA GLU A 154 9.24 2.18 4.15
C GLU A 154 9.91 3.42 3.55
N VAL A 155 9.69 3.69 2.25
CA VAL A 155 10.41 4.76 1.54
C VAL A 155 9.71 6.11 1.57
N ILE A 156 8.38 6.16 1.71
CA ILE A 156 7.64 7.43 1.84
C ILE A 156 8.04 8.21 3.10
N PRO A 157 8.17 7.62 4.30
CA PRO A 157 8.66 8.33 5.48
C PRO A 157 10.09 8.89 5.30
N GLN A 158 10.94 8.18 4.53
CA GLN A 158 12.28 8.66 4.21
C GLN A 158 12.22 9.86 3.27
N PHE A 159 11.29 9.87 2.31
CA PHE A 159 11.06 11.00 1.41
C PHE A 159 10.64 12.25 2.18
N TRP A 160 9.71 12.14 3.14
CA TRP A 160 9.34 13.23 4.04
C TRP A 160 10.53 13.75 4.84
N THR A 161 11.30 12.84 5.44
CA THR A 161 12.50 13.23 6.23
C THR A 161 13.51 13.98 5.37
N GLN A 162 13.76 13.48 4.15
CA GLN A 162 14.72 14.10 3.24
C GLN A 162 14.22 15.44 2.70
N PHE A 163 12.93 15.56 2.42
CA PHE A 163 12.29 16.80 1.99
C PHE A 163 12.52 17.94 2.99
N PHE A 164 12.21 17.72 4.26
CA PHE A 164 12.44 18.74 5.29
C PHE A 164 13.93 19.01 5.55
N LYS A 165 14.76 17.98 5.57
CA LYS A 165 16.21 18.12 5.73
C LYS A 165 16.85 18.96 4.63
N ASN A 166 16.35 18.89 3.42
CA ASN A 166 16.82 19.64 2.25
C ASN A 166 16.22 21.06 2.16
N GLY A 167 15.46 21.49 3.15
CA GLY A 167 14.88 22.85 3.19
C GLY A 167 13.56 22.99 2.42
N GLY A 168 12.96 21.90 1.96
CA GLY A 168 11.67 21.92 1.24
C GLY A 168 10.55 22.59 2.03
N GLY A 169 10.59 22.49 3.37
CA GLY A 169 9.64 23.14 4.27
C GLY A 169 9.62 24.68 4.24
N GLN A 170 10.60 25.33 3.57
CA GLN A 170 10.59 26.77 3.35
C GLN A 170 9.64 27.19 2.22
N THR A 171 9.34 26.27 1.30
CA THR A 171 8.44 26.50 0.15
C THR A 171 7.07 25.88 0.38
N VAL A 172 7.01 24.69 0.93
CA VAL A 172 5.80 23.91 1.16
C VAL A 172 5.85 23.35 2.58
N CYS A 173 4.84 23.70 3.39
CA CYS A 173 4.77 23.26 4.79
C CYS A 173 4.45 21.76 4.90
N GLY A 174 3.89 21.16 3.84
CA GLY A 174 3.51 19.76 3.81
C GLY A 174 2.14 19.51 4.47
N THR A 175 1.18 20.38 4.19
CA THR A 175 -0.21 20.21 4.65
C THR A 175 -0.83 18.94 4.08
N TYR A 176 -0.39 18.51 2.89
CA TYR A 176 -0.92 17.35 2.20
C TYR A 176 0.18 16.35 1.84
N GLY A 177 -0.11 15.06 2.10
CA GLY A 177 0.53 13.92 1.46
C GLY A 177 -0.45 13.35 0.43
N ILE A 178 -0.12 13.43 -0.86
CA ILE A 178 -1.07 13.07 -1.92
C ILE A 178 -0.54 11.89 -2.71
N ASN A 179 -1.29 10.80 -2.71
CA ASN A 179 -1.05 9.64 -3.54
C ASN A 179 -1.92 9.73 -4.80
N ILE A 180 -1.31 9.59 -5.98
CA ILE A 180 -1.98 9.69 -7.28
C ILE A 180 -1.59 8.49 -8.14
N ASP A 181 -2.54 7.60 -8.42
CA ASP A 181 -2.43 6.53 -9.41
C ASP A 181 -3.51 6.74 -10.49
N GLU A 182 -3.25 7.63 -11.44
CA GLU A 182 -4.19 7.92 -12.54
C GLU A 182 -4.42 6.70 -13.42
N SER A 183 -3.43 5.82 -13.52
CA SER A 183 -3.54 4.60 -14.32
C SER A 183 -4.44 3.56 -13.69
N MET A 184 -4.62 3.62 -12.37
CA MET A 184 -5.30 2.63 -11.54
C MET A 184 -4.81 1.18 -11.77
N LYS A 185 -3.57 1.03 -12.28
CA LYS A 185 -2.95 -0.28 -12.51
C LYS A 185 -2.29 -0.85 -11.25
N GLY A 186 -1.94 0.04 -10.30
CA GLY A 186 -1.37 -0.36 -9.02
C GLY A 186 0.05 -0.91 -9.12
N GLU A 187 0.82 -0.50 -10.15
CA GLU A 187 2.24 -0.84 -10.29
C GLU A 187 3.11 0.21 -9.62
N GLU A 188 2.84 1.47 -9.93
CA GLU A 188 3.50 2.65 -9.39
C GLU A 188 2.51 3.81 -9.23
N PHE A 189 2.88 4.79 -8.44
CA PHE A 189 2.06 5.97 -8.18
C PHE A 189 2.96 7.19 -7.92
N ASP A 190 2.43 8.36 -8.21
CA ASP A 190 3.05 9.60 -7.80
C ASP A 190 2.64 9.95 -6.37
N TYR A 191 3.62 10.36 -5.56
CA TYR A 191 3.39 10.89 -4.23
C TYR A 191 3.90 12.32 -4.15
N LEU A 192 3.07 13.22 -3.64
CA LEU A 192 3.42 14.63 -3.43
C LEU A 192 3.41 14.97 -1.96
N ILE A 193 4.43 15.72 -1.54
CA ILE A 193 4.39 16.53 -0.31
C ILE A 193 4.01 17.93 -0.75
N ALA A 194 2.83 18.42 -0.38
CA ALA A 194 2.20 19.55 -1.04
C ALA A 194 1.46 20.48 -0.08
N ASP A 195 1.23 21.71 -0.57
CA ASP A 195 0.30 22.68 -0.03
C ASP A 195 -0.65 23.17 -1.13
N GLU A 196 -1.71 23.89 -0.76
CA GLU A 196 -2.60 24.52 -1.72
C GLU A 196 -1.86 25.62 -2.51
N TYR A 197 -1.98 25.58 -3.84
CA TYR A 197 -1.32 26.54 -4.73
C TYR A 197 -2.17 27.81 -4.89
N LYS A 198 -1.57 28.96 -4.66
CA LYS A 198 -2.19 30.26 -4.97
C LYS A 198 -1.83 30.66 -6.39
N ALA A 199 -2.82 30.80 -7.24
CA ALA A 199 -2.63 31.18 -8.64
C ALA A 199 -1.75 32.44 -8.78
N GLY A 200 -0.77 32.40 -9.70
CA GLY A 200 0.16 33.49 -9.94
C GLY A 200 1.39 33.49 -9.03
N THR A 201 1.51 32.58 -8.08
CA THR A 201 2.74 32.40 -7.29
C THR A 201 3.80 31.69 -8.14
N PRO A 202 5.07 32.18 -8.17
CA PRO A 202 6.15 31.47 -8.85
C PRO A 202 6.32 30.04 -8.31
N VAL A 203 6.58 29.10 -9.21
CA VAL A 203 6.88 27.70 -8.84
C VAL A 203 8.40 27.55 -8.81
N PRO A 204 9.02 27.31 -7.64
CA PRO A 204 10.45 27.16 -7.52
C PRO A 204 10.94 25.87 -8.23
N GLU A 205 12.23 25.86 -8.56
CA GLU A 205 12.87 24.64 -9.10
C GLU A 205 12.75 23.46 -8.13
N GLY A 206 12.44 22.29 -8.68
CA GLY A 206 12.20 21.06 -7.90
C GLY A 206 10.78 20.91 -7.37
N PHE A 207 9.89 21.87 -7.63
CA PHE A 207 8.47 21.77 -7.30
C PHE A 207 7.60 21.71 -8.57
N VAL A 208 6.45 21.08 -8.43
CA VAL A 208 5.44 20.99 -9.50
C VAL A 208 4.09 21.46 -9.00
N THR A 209 3.24 21.93 -9.91
CA THR A 209 1.82 22.12 -9.62
C THR A 209 1.02 20.95 -10.17
N ARG A 210 0.01 20.51 -9.40
CA ARG A 210 -0.94 19.47 -9.81
C ARG A 210 -2.37 19.93 -9.54
N GLU A 211 -3.23 19.74 -10.50
CA GLU A 211 -4.66 19.90 -10.30
C GLU A 211 -5.24 18.61 -9.71
N ILE A 212 -5.92 18.74 -8.60
CA ILE A 212 -6.71 17.67 -8.00
C ILE A 212 -8.13 17.85 -8.52
N PRO A 213 -8.67 16.88 -9.27
CA PRO A 213 -9.99 17.00 -9.87
C PRO A 213 -11.11 17.15 -8.85
N ALA A 214 -12.27 17.67 -9.30
CA ALA A 214 -13.46 17.72 -8.47
C ALA A 214 -13.98 16.30 -8.19
N PHE A 215 -14.14 15.96 -6.91
CA PHE A 215 -14.67 14.68 -6.47
C PHE A 215 -15.66 14.84 -5.31
N THR A 216 -16.49 13.83 -5.13
CA THR A 216 -17.11 13.56 -3.83
C THR A 216 -16.11 12.79 -2.97
N TRP A 217 -15.74 13.36 -1.84
CA TRP A 217 -14.76 12.79 -0.92
C TRP A 217 -15.42 12.19 0.32
N ALA A 218 -15.02 11.01 0.70
CA ALA A 218 -15.19 10.53 2.06
C ALA A 218 -13.98 11.01 2.86
N VAL A 219 -14.23 11.87 3.83
CA VAL A 219 -13.20 12.49 4.68
C VAL A 219 -13.30 11.90 6.07
N PHE A 220 -12.24 11.25 6.51
CA PHE A 220 -12.16 10.57 7.79
C PHE A 220 -11.26 11.34 8.74
N ALA A 221 -11.78 11.67 9.91
CA ALA A 221 -11.00 12.29 10.96
C ALA A 221 -10.07 11.29 11.64
N CYS A 222 -8.80 11.66 11.76
CA CYS A 222 -7.77 10.89 12.47
C CYS A 222 -7.29 11.73 13.66
N LYS A 223 -7.46 11.23 14.89
CA LYS A 223 -7.03 11.90 16.10
C LYS A 223 -6.02 11.05 16.85
N GLY A 224 -4.88 11.63 17.21
CA GLY A 224 -3.83 10.97 17.98
C GLY A 224 -2.46 11.09 17.33
N ALA A 225 -1.45 10.55 18.03
CA ALA A 225 -0.06 10.60 17.59
C ALA A 225 0.17 9.91 16.24
N MET A 226 0.96 10.58 15.38
CA MET A 226 1.40 10.04 14.10
C MET A 226 2.55 9.03 14.29
N PRO A 227 2.68 8.04 13.40
CA PRO A 227 1.79 7.71 12.29
C PRO A 227 0.60 6.80 12.67
N ASN A 228 0.50 6.37 13.91
CA ASN A 228 -0.40 5.32 14.38
C ASN A 228 -1.89 5.67 14.17
N SER A 229 -2.29 6.92 14.45
CA SER A 229 -3.67 7.36 14.30
C SER A 229 -4.13 7.24 12.84
N LEU A 230 -3.33 7.72 11.90
CA LEU A 230 -3.62 7.68 10.48
C LEU A 230 -3.62 6.24 9.94
N GLN A 231 -2.64 5.43 10.33
CA GLN A 231 -2.55 4.03 9.91
C GLN A 231 -3.73 3.19 10.43
N SER A 232 -4.13 3.40 11.70
CA SER A 232 -5.26 2.70 12.29
C SER A 232 -6.58 3.08 11.63
N THR A 233 -6.80 4.38 11.37
CA THR A 233 -7.98 4.87 10.64
C THR A 233 -8.01 4.32 9.22
N ASN A 234 -6.89 4.34 8.52
CA ASN A 234 -6.79 3.78 7.18
C ASN A 234 -7.15 2.28 7.16
N LYS A 235 -6.63 1.50 8.12
CA LYS A 235 -7.00 0.09 8.26
C LYS A 235 -8.50 -0.10 8.48
N LYS A 236 -9.13 0.67 9.38
CA LYS A 236 -10.57 0.61 9.66
C LYS A 236 -11.42 0.97 8.45
N ILE A 237 -10.99 1.92 7.62
CA ILE A 237 -11.68 2.27 6.38
C ILE A 237 -11.86 1.01 5.51
N TYR A 238 -10.80 0.23 5.32
CA TYR A 238 -10.86 -0.97 4.48
C TYR A 238 -11.50 -2.17 5.16
N SER A 239 -11.34 -2.34 6.47
CA SER A 239 -11.90 -3.50 7.19
C SER A 239 -13.35 -3.32 7.63
N GLU A 240 -13.77 -2.09 7.92
CA GLU A 240 -15.05 -1.83 8.57
C GLU A 240 -15.97 -0.93 7.73
N TRP A 241 -15.47 0.23 7.24
CA TRP A 241 -16.32 1.20 6.57
C TRP A 241 -16.69 0.78 5.14
N MET A 242 -15.68 0.47 4.30
CA MET A 242 -15.90 0.11 2.90
C MET A 242 -16.82 -1.10 2.70
N PRO A 243 -16.73 -2.18 3.52
CA PRO A 243 -17.64 -3.31 3.40
C PRO A 243 -19.10 -2.98 3.67
N ASN A 244 -19.35 -1.95 4.50
CA ASN A 244 -20.68 -1.66 5.05
C ASN A 244 -21.29 -0.34 4.54
N CYS A 245 -20.62 0.38 3.64
CA CYS A 245 -21.13 1.64 3.08
C CYS A 245 -21.73 1.47 1.68
N ASP A 246 -22.55 2.44 1.27
CA ASP A 246 -23.17 2.51 -0.06
C ASP A 246 -22.28 3.21 -1.10
N TYR A 247 -20.98 3.30 -0.81
CA TYR A 247 -20.01 3.96 -1.68
C TYR A 247 -18.98 2.98 -2.20
N GLU A 248 -18.49 3.28 -3.40
CA GLU A 248 -17.30 2.67 -3.97
C GLU A 248 -16.28 3.76 -4.32
N PHE A 249 -15.07 3.38 -4.52
CA PHE A 249 -14.01 4.32 -4.87
C PHE A 249 -14.23 4.92 -6.27
N ALA A 250 -14.00 6.21 -6.44
CA ALA A 250 -14.22 6.91 -7.71
C ALA A 250 -12.96 7.03 -8.56
N ALA A 251 -11.78 7.17 -7.93
CA ALA A 251 -10.51 7.43 -8.63
C ALA A 251 -9.30 7.00 -7.81
N GLY A 252 -8.12 6.93 -8.41
CA GLY A 252 -6.86 6.52 -7.80
C GLY A 252 -6.17 7.61 -6.98
N TYR A 253 -6.92 8.40 -6.24
CA TYR A 253 -6.40 9.44 -5.36
C TYR A 253 -6.56 9.05 -3.89
N CYS A 254 -5.63 9.51 -3.07
CA CYS A 254 -5.78 9.50 -1.61
C CYS A 254 -5.00 10.67 -1.05
N ILE A 255 -5.66 11.50 -0.24
CA ILE A 255 -5.04 12.66 0.38
C ILE A 255 -4.96 12.43 1.88
N GLU A 256 -3.79 12.63 2.43
CA GLU A 256 -3.51 12.75 3.85
C GLU A 256 -3.39 14.24 4.15
N MET A 257 -4.32 14.80 4.92
CA MET A 257 -4.25 16.19 5.37
C MET A 257 -3.71 16.24 6.79
N TYR A 258 -2.77 17.12 7.03
CA TYR A 258 -2.09 17.29 8.30
C TYR A 258 -2.35 18.66 8.88
N ALA A 259 -2.83 18.74 10.12
CA ALA A 259 -2.88 19.99 10.87
C ALA A 259 -1.46 20.50 11.14
N ASN A 260 -1.33 21.82 11.34
CA ASN A 260 -0.02 22.40 11.66
C ASN A 260 0.52 21.84 12.98
N PRO A 261 1.67 21.13 12.99
CA PRO A 261 2.22 20.54 14.20
C PRO A 261 2.55 21.57 15.29
N MET A 262 2.77 22.82 14.93
CA MET A 262 3.07 23.90 15.89
C MET A 262 1.87 24.27 16.77
N ASP A 263 0.66 23.88 16.40
CA ASP A 263 -0.56 24.12 17.17
C ASP A 263 -0.73 23.08 18.31
N TYR A 264 0.18 22.12 18.40
CA TYR A 264 0.11 21.01 19.39
C TYR A 264 1.38 20.97 20.25
N PRO A 265 1.25 20.80 21.58
CA PRO A 265 2.39 20.84 22.51
C PRO A 265 3.49 19.80 22.21
N LYS A 266 3.13 18.62 21.67
CA LYS A 266 4.08 17.56 21.29
C LYS A 266 4.19 17.38 19.76
N GLY A 267 3.76 18.39 18.98
CA GLY A 267 3.73 18.33 17.54
C GLY A 267 2.91 17.15 17.02
N THR A 268 3.43 16.44 16.03
CA THR A 268 2.78 15.24 15.46
C THR A 268 2.70 14.05 16.43
N ASN A 269 3.43 14.09 17.55
CA ASN A 269 3.38 13.06 18.60
C ASN A 269 2.33 13.37 19.68
N ASP A 270 1.55 14.44 19.54
CA ASP A 270 0.50 14.78 20.48
C ASP A 270 -0.68 13.82 20.37
N GLU A 271 -1.25 13.43 21.51
CA GLU A 271 -2.42 12.55 21.57
C GLU A 271 -3.70 13.18 20.99
N ASN A 272 -3.73 14.50 20.87
CA ASN A 272 -4.81 15.26 20.26
C ASN A 272 -4.47 15.73 18.83
N TYR A 273 -3.32 15.34 18.29
CA TYR A 273 -2.95 15.74 16.94
C TYR A 273 -4.03 15.32 15.93
N TYR A 274 -4.39 16.24 15.05
CA TYR A 274 -5.46 16.06 14.07
C TYR A 274 -4.89 15.90 12.67
N SER A 275 -5.40 14.91 11.96
CA SER A 275 -5.17 14.72 10.53
C SER A 275 -6.43 14.14 9.88
N GLU A 276 -6.48 14.12 8.57
CA GLU A 276 -7.61 13.56 7.82
C GLU A 276 -7.10 12.63 6.72
N LEU A 277 -7.92 11.63 6.40
CA LEU A 277 -7.79 10.82 5.20
C LEU A 277 -8.96 11.12 4.26
N TRP A 278 -8.65 11.54 3.03
CA TRP A 278 -9.64 11.84 2.00
C TRP A 278 -9.58 10.80 0.90
N ILE A 279 -10.69 10.18 0.62
CA ILE A 279 -10.81 9.14 -0.40
C ILE A 279 -11.93 9.53 -1.35
N PRO A 280 -11.67 9.61 -2.68
CA PRO A 280 -12.71 9.94 -3.64
C PRO A 280 -13.69 8.78 -3.78
N VAL A 281 -14.97 9.05 -3.65
CA VAL A 281 -16.03 8.04 -3.65
C VAL A 281 -17.16 8.40 -4.60
N LYS A 282 -17.88 7.39 -5.06
CA LYS A 282 -19.16 7.50 -5.78
C LYS A 282 -20.15 6.50 -5.20
N LYS A 283 -21.43 6.77 -5.32
CA LYS A 283 -22.48 5.80 -4.91
C LYS A 283 -22.41 4.54 -5.76
N LYS A 284 -22.66 3.40 -5.12
CA LYS A 284 -22.80 2.08 -5.78
C LYS A 284 -24.01 2.05 -6.68
#